data_be689874a85b0d6b8aae03da3f252d10
#
_entry.id   be689874a85b0d6b8aae03da3f252d10
#
_cell.length_a   1.000
_cell.length_b   1.000
_cell.length_c   1.000
_cell.angle_alpha   90.00
_cell.angle_beta   90.00
_cell.angle_gamma   90.00
#
_symmetry.space_group_name_H-M   'P 1'
#
loop_
_entity.id
_entity.type
_entity.pdbx_description
1 polymer ?
#
loop_
_entity_poly.entity_id
_entity_poly.type
_entity_poly.pdbx_seq_one_letter_code
_entity_poly.pdbx_strand_id
1 'polypeptide(L)'
;MDALKEVIKHIHQQPGRPLVLLDAKRGDIDKTATAYAYASFESFGADCVTVNPYMGFDTIEPYLKHEGKGVFALCKTSNPGSNQLQTLHIGTTGQQLYEKVAEICLGANCEYSDRIGLVVGATDADAMRTIRLKFPSVWILAPGVGAQGGDLVTALSNGLNKTTKSGILIAVSRQISKAADPRKEAEILVNQTREYLSTLYSSQYVPRYCKSFTAHL
;
A
#
# COMPACT_ATOMS: atom_id res chain seq x y z
N MET A 1 16.53 -11.86 -13.14
CA MET A 1 16.39 -10.39 -13.14
C MET A 1 15.68 -9.90 -14.39
N ASP A 2 16.02 -10.42 -15.56
CA ASP A 2 15.45 -9.96 -16.84
C ASP A 2 13.94 -10.21 -16.95
N ALA A 3 13.46 -11.37 -16.50
CA ALA A 3 12.02 -11.67 -16.47
C ALA A 3 11.19 -10.64 -15.69
N LEU A 4 11.71 -10.14 -14.56
CA LEU A 4 11.02 -9.10 -13.80
C LEU A 4 10.94 -7.77 -14.58
N LYS A 5 12.03 -7.39 -15.25
CA LYS A 5 12.05 -6.19 -16.12
C LYS A 5 11.03 -6.30 -17.25
N GLU A 6 10.99 -7.46 -17.91
CA GLU A 6 10.04 -7.70 -18.99
C GLU A 6 8.58 -7.65 -18.50
N VAL A 7 8.29 -8.19 -17.32
CA VAL A 7 6.95 -8.11 -16.71
C VAL A 7 6.57 -6.65 -16.42
N ILE A 8 7.46 -5.87 -15.80
CA ILE A 8 7.21 -4.46 -15.51
C ILE A 8 6.99 -3.67 -16.80
N LYS A 9 7.85 -3.87 -17.80
CA LYS A 9 7.71 -3.27 -19.13
C LYS A 9 6.37 -3.61 -19.78
N HIS A 10 5.98 -4.89 -19.73
CA HIS A 10 4.70 -5.34 -20.27
C HIS A 10 3.52 -4.66 -19.57
N ILE A 11 3.55 -4.53 -18.24
CA ILE A 11 2.50 -3.82 -17.48
C ILE A 11 2.41 -2.35 -17.92
N HIS A 12 3.55 -1.66 -18.04
CA HIS A 12 3.57 -0.26 -18.45
C HIS A 12 3.09 -0.03 -19.90
N GLN A 13 3.11 -1.05 -20.74
CA GLN A 13 2.59 -1.00 -22.12
C GLN A 13 1.07 -1.18 -22.19
N GLN A 14 0.42 -1.58 -21.09
CA GLN A 14 -1.04 -1.74 -21.09
C GLN A 14 -1.76 -0.39 -21.14
N PRO A 15 -2.98 -0.33 -21.68
CA PRO A 15 -3.79 0.87 -21.69
C PRO A 15 -3.92 1.48 -20.29
N GLY A 16 -3.73 2.80 -20.18
CA GLY A 16 -3.74 3.52 -18.92
C GLY A 16 -2.45 3.43 -18.12
N ARG A 17 -1.42 2.72 -18.61
CA ARG A 17 -0.11 2.57 -17.98
C ARG A 17 -0.26 2.29 -16.46
N PRO A 18 -0.70 1.10 -16.04
CA PRO A 18 -0.85 0.77 -14.62
C PRO A 18 0.46 1.00 -13.87
N LEU A 19 0.37 1.52 -12.64
CA LEU A 19 1.52 1.71 -11.78
C LEU A 19 2.04 0.35 -11.29
N VAL A 20 3.36 0.22 -11.22
CA VAL A 20 4.02 -0.97 -10.70
C VAL A 20 4.60 -0.69 -9.33
N LEU A 21 4.07 -1.37 -8.31
CA LEU A 21 4.61 -1.39 -6.97
C LEU A 21 5.44 -2.66 -6.78
N LEU A 22 6.75 -2.48 -6.68
CA LEU A 22 7.70 -3.58 -6.46
C LEU A 22 7.70 -3.99 -4.98
N ASP A 23 7.16 -5.16 -4.65
CA ASP A 23 7.12 -5.66 -3.28
C ASP A 23 8.45 -6.31 -2.87
N ALA A 24 9.48 -5.50 -2.69
CA ALA A 24 10.84 -5.92 -2.41
C ALA A 24 11.23 -5.85 -0.93
N LYS A 25 10.49 -5.10 -0.12
CA LYS A 25 10.70 -4.89 1.33
C LYS A 25 12.16 -4.57 1.66
N ARG A 26 12.76 -3.68 0.85
CA ARG A 26 14.17 -3.31 1.00
C ARG A 26 14.40 -2.56 2.31
N GLY A 27 15.56 -2.78 2.91
CA GLY A 27 16.04 -2.07 4.09
C GLY A 27 17.54 -2.27 4.18
N ASP A 28 18.28 -1.18 4.08
CA ASP A 28 19.73 -1.14 4.23
C ASP A 28 20.16 0.33 4.42
N ILE A 29 21.40 0.57 4.77
CA ILE A 29 21.93 1.89 5.09
C ILE A 29 22.78 2.48 3.95
N ASP A 30 22.96 3.80 3.98
CA ASP A 30 23.92 4.57 3.19
C ASP A 30 23.90 4.24 1.67
N LYS A 31 25.08 3.88 1.16
CA LYS A 31 25.28 3.57 -0.26
C LYS A 31 24.47 2.36 -0.74
N THR A 32 24.22 1.39 0.14
CA THR A 32 23.41 0.22 -0.19
C THR A 32 21.94 0.60 -0.35
N ALA A 33 21.40 1.46 0.52
CA ALA A 33 20.05 2.01 0.35
C ALA A 33 19.92 2.78 -0.98
N THR A 34 20.91 3.62 -1.31
CA THR A 34 20.97 4.33 -2.59
C THR A 34 21.01 3.38 -3.79
N ALA A 35 21.82 2.30 -3.70
CA ALA A 35 21.91 1.30 -4.77
C ALA A 35 20.59 0.53 -4.94
N TYR A 36 19.89 0.21 -3.86
CA TYR A 36 18.58 -0.43 -3.93
C TYR A 36 17.50 0.48 -4.50
N ALA A 37 17.52 1.79 -4.17
CA ALA A 37 16.62 2.77 -4.76
C ALA A 37 16.83 2.86 -6.28
N TYR A 38 18.08 3.03 -6.72
CA TYR A 38 18.44 3.03 -8.14
C TYR A 38 18.00 1.75 -8.85
N ALA A 39 18.28 0.59 -8.26
CA ALA A 39 17.88 -0.69 -8.83
C ALA A 39 16.35 -0.81 -8.98
N SER A 40 15.60 -0.36 -7.98
CA SER A 40 14.12 -0.42 -7.99
C SER A 40 13.52 0.47 -9.07
N PHE A 41 13.99 1.69 -9.19
CA PHE A 41 13.36 2.69 -10.04
C PHE A 41 13.99 2.79 -11.43
N GLU A 42 15.32 2.78 -11.52
CA GLU A 42 16.02 2.94 -12.80
C GLU A 42 16.27 1.60 -13.50
N SER A 43 16.72 0.59 -12.75
CA SER A 43 17.05 -0.70 -13.37
C SER A 43 15.82 -1.56 -13.65
N PHE A 44 14.84 -1.61 -12.73
CA PHE A 44 13.59 -2.37 -12.91
C PHE A 44 12.45 -1.53 -13.48
N GLY A 45 12.48 -0.21 -13.32
CA GLY A 45 11.45 0.69 -13.82
C GLY A 45 10.19 0.73 -12.96
N ALA A 46 10.24 0.31 -11.70
CA ALA A 46 9.08 0.39 -10.81
C ALA A 46 8.66 1.84 -10.54
N ASP A 47 7.39 2.06 -10.22
CA ASP A 47 6.86 3.37 -9.82
C ASP A 47 6.88 3.55 -8.31
N CYS A 48 6.68 2.44 -7.57
CA CYS A 48 6.75 2.40 -6.11
C CYS A 48 7.51 1.16 -5.65
N VAL A 49 7.99 1.17 -4.40
CA VAL A 49 8.65 0.02 -3.78
C VAL A 49 8.28 -0.09 -2.31
N THR A 50 8.16 -1.32 -1.79
CA THR A 50 8.03 -1.54 -0.35
C THR A 50 9.38 -1.49 0.33
N VAL A 51 9.44 -0.80 1.48
CA VAL A 51 10.67 -0.61 2.28
C VAL A 51 10.45 -0.99 3.74
N ASN A 52 11.53 -1.39 4.40
CA ASN A 52 11.50 -1.71 5.83
C ASN A 52 12.09 -0.53 6.62
N PRO A 53 11.28 0.13 7.48
CA PRO A 53 11.70 1.31 8.24
C PRO A 53 12.47 0.98 9.53
N TYR A 54 12.76 -0.29 9.81
CA TYR A 54 13.35 -0.72 11.07
C TYR A 54 14.68 -0.04 11.40
N MET A 55 15.46 0.33 10.38
CA MET A 55 16.76 1.01 10.55
C MET A 55 16.67 2.55 10.56
N GLY A 56 15.47 3.12 10.54
CA GLY A 56 15.27 4.56 10.60
C GLY A 56 14.91 5.22 9.25
N PHE A 57 14.51 6.49 9.30
CA PHE A 57 14.01 7.23 8.14
C PHE A 57 15.10 7.53 7.11
N ASP A 58 16.34 7.75 7.55
CA ASP A 58 17.50 7.98 6.70
C ASP A 58 17.73 6.85 5.67
N THR A 59 17.26 5.63 5.99
CA THR A 59 17.34 4.48 5.08
C THR A 59 16.24 4.47 4.00
N ILE A 60 15.18 5.25 4.20
CA ILE A 60 14.06 5.43 3.27
C ILE A 60 14.31 6.64 2.34
N GLU A 61 14.93 7.68 2.87
CA GLU A 61 15.17 8.94 2.16
C GLU A 61 15.81 8.79 0.77
N PRO A 62 16.81 7.89 0.55
CA PRO A 62 17.38 7.67 -0.78
C PRO A 62 16.37 7.33 -1.87
N TYR A 63 15.30 6.61 -1.52
CA TYR A 63 14.22 6.27 -2.47
C TYR A 63 13.37 7.51 -2.81
N LEU A 64 13.17 8.40 -1.85
CA LEU A 64 12.34 9.59 -1.99
C LEU A 64 13.02 10.70 -2.79
N LYS A 65 14.34 10.62 -3.01
CA LYS A 65 15.10 11.51 -3.90
C LYS A 65 14.81 11.27 -5.39
N HIS A 66 14.19 10.14 -5.75
CA HIS A 66 13.76 9.87 -7.10
C HIS A 66 12.40 10.55 -7.37
N GLU A 67 12.39 11.58 -8.22
CA GLU A 67 11.17 12.32 -8.55
C GLU A 67 10.10 11.43 -9.20
N GLY A 68 8.83 11.66 -8.85
CA GLY A 68 7.70 10.90 -9.36
C GLY A 68 7.63 9.45 -8.87
N LYS A 69 8.47 9.08 -7.91
CA LYS A 69 8.50 7.73 -7.29
C LYS A 69 7.99 7.78 -5.86
N GLY A 70 7.47 6.65 -5.38
CA GLY A 70 6.95 6.52 -4.03
C GLY A 70 7.41 5.26 -3.31
N VAL A 71 7.22 5.25 -2.01
CA VAL A 71 7.50 4.07 -1.17
C VAL A 71 6.27 3.67 -0.36
N PHE A 72 6.20 2.39 0.00
CA PHE A 72 5.28 1.90 1.01
C PHE A 72 6.11 1.30 2.15
N ALA A 73 6.14 1.99 3.30
CA ALA A 73 6.86 1.54 4.48
C ALA A 73 6.09 0.46 5.23
N LEU A 74 6.76 -0.62 5.64
CA LEU A 74 6.16 -1.65 6.49
C LEU A 74 5.77 -1.02 7.83
N CYS A 75 4.48 -1.04 8.16
CA CYS A 75 3.94 -0.46 9.39
C CYS A 75 3.32 -1.54 10.28
N LYS A 76 2.20 -2.14 9.86
CA LYS A 76 1.59 -3.28 10.54
C LYS A 76 1.35 -4.41 9.55
N THR A 77 2.12 -5.48 9.68
CA THR A 77 2.08 -6.57 8.71
C THR A 77 1.02 -7.62 9.07
N SER A 78 0.57 -8.42 8.09
CA SER A 78 -0.55 -9.35 8.22
C SER A 78 -0.19 -10.72 8.81
N ASN A 79 1.10 -11.01 9.02
CA ASN A 79 1.53 -12.29 9.55
C ASN A 79 1.33 -12.39 11.07
N PRO A 80 1.08 -13.59 11.64
CA PRO A 80 0.83 -13.76 13.07
C PRO A 80 1.95 -13.25 13.97
N GLY A 81 3.23 -13.42 13.57
CA GLY A 81 4.39 -12.96 14.33
C GLY A 81 4.54 -11.44 14.43
N SER A 82 3.75 -10.67 13.67
CA SER A 82 3.82 -9.21 13.70
C SER A 82 3.55 -8.64 15.11
N ASN A 83 2.70 -9.29 15.88
CA ASN A 83 2.35 -8.84 17.24
C ASN A 83 3.51 -8.98 18.25
N GLN A 84 4.51 -9.78 17.96
CA GLN A 84 5.69 -9.91 18.84
C GLN A 84 6.54 -8.62 18.91
N LEU A 85 6.46 -7.79 17.87
CA LEU A 85 7.21 -6.55 17.77
C LEU A 85 6.29 -5.33 17.57
N GLN A 86 5.40 -5.38 16.62
CA GLN A 86 4.71 -4.20 16.09
C GLN A 86 3.63 -3.65 17.04
N THR A 87 3.11 -4.48 17.96
CA THR A 87 2.13 -4.08 18.98
C THR A 87 2.75 -3.81 20.35
N LEU A 88 4.08 -3.82 20.48
CA LEU A 88 4.75 -3.42 21.72
C LEU A 88 4.39 -1.98 22.06
N HIS A 89 4.07 -1.73 23.32
CA HIS A 89 3.81 -0.40 23.83
C HIS A 89 5.10 0.39 24.03
N ILE A 90 5.09 1.66 23.63
CA ILE A 90 6.23 2.56 23.74
C ILE A 90 5.97 3.59 24.82
N GLY A 91 6.88 3.70 25.78
CA GLY A 91 6.78 4.66 26.87
C GLY A 91 5.52 4.46 27.71
N THR A 92 4.98 5.55 28.24
CA THR A 92 3.80 5.57 29.14
C THR A 92 2.50 5.98 28.47
N THR A 93 2.53 6.31 27.17
CA THR A 93 1.40 6.87 26.44
C THR A 93 0.42 5.82 25.90
N GLY A 94 0.75 4.54 26.00
CA GLY A 94 -0.03 3.45 25.39
C GLY A 94 0.12 3.35 23.87
N GLN A 95 0.95 4.16 23.25
CA GLN A 95 1.26 4.11 21.82
C GLN A 95 1.95 2.79 21.46
N GLN A 96 1.53 2.16 20.37
CA GLN A 96 2.16 0.95 19.87
C GLN A 96 3.28 1.26 18.86
N LEU A 97 4.23 0.31 18.71
CA LEU A 97 5.40 0.51 17.84
C LEU A 97 5.00 0.81 16.39
N TYR A 98 3.98 0.13 15.82
CA TYR A 98 3.54 0.41 14.45
C TYR A 98 3.02 1.85 14.28
N GLU A 99 2.41 2.44 15.31
CA GLU A 99 1.96 3.83 15.29
C GLU A 99 3.16 4.79 15.28
N LYS A 100 4.21 4.46 16.05
CA LYS A 100 5.45 5.23 16.04
C LYS A 100 6.17 5.16 14.70
N VAL A 101 6.17 4.00 14.06
CA VAL A 101 6.69 3.85 12.68
C VAL A 101 5.94 4.76 11.71
N ALA A 102 4.61 4.81 11.80
CA ALA A 102 3.83 5.73 10.97
C ALA A 102 4.20 7.20 11.22
N GLU A 103 4.40 7.60 12.47
CA GLU A 103 4.85 8.96 12.82
C GLU A 103 6.24 9.29 12.27
N ILE A 104 7.17 8.34 12.32
CA ILE A 104 8.52 8.51 11.75
C ILE A 104 8.43 8.75 10.23
N CYS A 105 7.58 7.99 9.55
CA CYS A 105 7.43 8.07 8.10
C CYS A 105 6.63 9.31 7.63
N LEU A 106 5.64 9.76 8.41
CA LEU A 106 4.63 10.72 7.98
C LEU A 106 4.54 11.98 8.86
N GLY A 107 5.43 12.12 9.84
CA GLY A 107 5.39 13.23 10.80
C GLY A 107 5.40 14.60 10.13
N ALA A 108 4.99 15.62 10.87
CA ALA A 108 4.77 17.00 10.37
C ALA A 108 5.99 17.64 9.69
N ASN A 109 7.19 17.15 9.95
CA ASN A 109 8.44 17.63 9.36
C ASN A 109 8.91 16.79 8.15
N CYS A 110 8.13 15.80 7.71
CA CYS A 110 8.49 14.98 6.56
C CYS A 110 8.08 15.69 5.26
N GLU A 111 9.05 16.25 4.55
CA GLU A 111 8.83 16.93 3.26
C GLU A 111 8.33 15.98 2.14
N TYR A 112 8.47 14.66 2.35
CA TYR A 112 8.11 13.62 1.38
C TYR A 112 6.82 12.88 1.75
N SER A 113 6.03 13.39 2.71
CA SER A 113 4.85 12.69 3.24
C SER A 113 3.80 12.34 2.18
N ASP A 114 3.72 13.07 1.08
CA ASP A 114 2.84 12.83 -0.07
C ASP A 114 3.27 11.64 -0.95
N ARG A 115 4.54 11.21 -0.83
CA ARG A 115 5.12 10.08 -1.58
C ARG A 115 5.35 8.83 -0.73
N ILE A 116 4.89 8.85 0.53
CA ILE A 116 5.01 7.73 1.45
C ILE A 116 3.63 7.16 1.74
N GLY A 117 3.45 5.89 1.39
CA GLY A 117 2.34 5.07 1.86
C GLY A 117 2.79 4.12 2.97
N LEU A 118 1.82 3.47 3.61
CA LEU A 118 2.07 2.48 4.67
C LEU A 118 1.52 1.12 4.28
N VAL A 119 2.26 0.07 4.60
CA VAL A 119 1.75 -1.31 4.52
C VAL A 119 1.04 -1.62 5.84
N VAL A 120 -0.29 -1.79 5.76
CA VAL A 120 -1.13 -2.18 6.90
C VAL A 120 -1.99 -3.36 6.50
N GLY A 121 -1.77 -4.50 7.13
CA GLY A 121 -2.44 -5.76 6.79
C GLY A 121 -3.95 -5.72 6.98
N ALA A 122 -4.70 -6.26 6.02
CA ALA A 122 -6.16 -6.36 6.05
C ALA A 122 -6.69 -7.29 7.16
N THR A 123 -5.80 -8.03 7.83
CA THR A 123 -6.14 -8.92 8.95
C THR A 123 -6.25 -8.20 10.29
N ASP A 124 -5.87 -6.92 10.36
CA ASP A 124 -5.90 -6.10 11.57
C ASP A 124 -6.71 -4.81 11.32
N ALA A 125 -8.02 -4.92 11.48
CA ALA A 125 -8.96 -3.82 11.25
C ALA A 125 -8.75 -2.64 12.22
N ASP A 126 -8.34 -2.92 13.45
CA ASP A 126 -8.13 -1.89 14.47
C ASP A 126 -6.87 -1.08 14.18
N ALA A 127 -5.78 -1.72 13.80
CA ALA A 127 -4.57 -1.04 13.37
C ALA A 127 -4.84 -0.18 12.11
N MET A 128 -5.58 -0.72 11.15
CA MET A 128 -5.95 0.00 9.93
C MET A 128 -6.79 1.25 10.25
N ARG A 129 -7.80 1.12 11.11
CA ARG A 129 -8.62 2.24 11.57
C ARG A 129 -7.80 3.28 12.32
N THR A 130 -6.91 2.86 13.21
CA THR A 130 -6.01 3.74 13.97
C THR A 130 -5.12 4.56 13.05
N ILE A 131 -4.46 3.91 12.08
CA ILE A 131 -3.63 4.59 11.09
C ILE A 131 -4.45 5.57 10.25
N ARG A 132 -5.63 5.16 9.76
CA ARG A 132 -6.49 6.02 8.96
C ARG A 132 -6.97 7.25 9.72
N LEU A 133 -7.29 7.11 11.02
CA LEU A 133 -7.71 8.24 11.86
C LEU A 133 -6.55 9.22 12.13
N LYS A 134 -5.35 8.71 12.40
CA LYS A 134 -4.18 9.56 12.67
C LYS A 134 -3.61 10.22 11.41
N PHE A 135 -3.67 9.53 10.27
CA PHE A 135 -3.12 9.98 8.98
C PHE A 135 -4.18 9.86 7.87
N PRO A 136 -5.15 10.79 7.83
CA PRO A 136 -6.31 10.66 6.95
C PRO A 136 -5.99 10.61 5.45
N SER A 137 -4.89 11.24 5.00
CA SER A 137 -4.48 11.31 3.59
C SER A 137 -3.53 10.20 3.14
N VAL A 138 -2.97 9.39 4.07
CA VAL A 138 -1.98 8.37 3.72
C VAL A 138 -2.55 7.31 2.79
N TRP A 139 -1.76 6.84 1.83
CA TRP A 139 -2.08 5.63 1.07
C TRP A 139 -1.73 4.38 1.88
N ILE A 140 -2.68 3.48 2.02
CA ILE A 140 -2.50 2.18 2.70
C ILE A 140 -2.42 1.09 1.65
N LEU A 141 -1.32 0.33 1.63
CA LEU A 141 -1.24 -0.96 0.95
C LEU A 141 -1.71 -2.05 1.93
N ALA A 142 -2.81 -2.70 1.59
CA ALA A 142 -3.51 -3.66 2.46
C ALA A 142 -3.38 -5.10 1.94
N PRO A 143 -2.28 -5.80 2.25
CA PRO A 143 -2.15 -7.24 1.96
C PRO A 143 -2.97 -8.08 2.94
N GLY A 144 -3.30 -9.31 2.51
CA GLY A 144 -3.92 -10.31 3.38
C GLY A 144 -5.42 -10.50 3.18
N VAL A 145 -6.04 -9.80 2.23
CA VAL A 145 -7.43 -10.08 1.82
C VAL A 145 -7.51 -11.48 1.20
N GLY A 146 -8.56 -12.21 1.55
CA GLY A 146 -8.83 -13.57 1.07
C GLY A 146 -7.93 -14.61 1.71
N ALA A 147 -6.88 -15.04 1.05
CA ALA A 147 -6.05 -16.19 1.43
C ALA A 147 -5.40 -16.12 2.83
N GLN A 148 -5.35 -14.98 3.47
CA GLN A 148 -4.87 -14.80 4.86
C GLN A 148 -6.00 -14.49 5.85
N GLY A 149 -7.26 -14.57 5.42
CA GLY A 149 -8.44 -14.36 6.25
C GLY A 149 -8.89 -12.91 6.40
N GLY A 150 -8.24 -11.96 5.73
CA GLY A 150 -8.72 -10.58 5.67
C GLY A 150 -9.98 -10.47 4.83
N ASP A 151 -10.98 -9.76 5.34
CA ASP A 151 -12.22 -9.48 4.64
C ASP A 151 -12.13 -8.19 3.84
N LEU A 152 -12.57 -8.20 2.58
CA LEU A 152 -12.47 -7.05 1.67
C LEU A 152 -13.29 -5.85 2.19
N VAL A 153 -14.53 -6.08 2.61
CA VAL A 153 -15.42 -5.01 3.08
C VAL A 153 -14.89 -4.39 4.36
N THR A 154 -14.40 -5.21 5.27
CA THR A 154 -13.74 -4.77 6.51
C THR A 154 -12.50 -3.92 6.21
N ALA A 155 -11.65 -4.35 5.27
CA ALA A 155 -10.48 -3.58 4.85
C ALA A 155 -10.88 -2.23 4.24
N LEU A 156 -11.86 -2.21 3.35
CA LEU A 156 -12.36 -0.98 2.76
C LEU A 156 -12.97 -0.03 3.80
N SER A 157 -13.82 -0.55 4.71
CA SER A 157 -14.50 0.27 5.71
C SER A 157 -13.57 0.95 6.70
N ASN A 158 -12.44 0.31 7.04
CA ASN A 158 -11.44 0.84 7.97
C ASN A 158 -10.28 1.57 7.28
N GLY A 159 -9.96 1.21 6.04
CA GLY A 159 -8.80 1.74 5.31
C GLY A 159 -9.10 2.90 4.36
N LEU A 160 -10.33 3.07 3.89
CA LEU A 160 -10.68 4.21 3.03
C LEU A 160 -10.61 5.55 3.77
N ASN A 161 -10.11 6.57 3.12
CA ASN A 161 -10.32 7.95 3.54
C ASN A 161 -11.81 8.27 3.37
N LYS A 162 -12.47 8.66 4.46
CA LYS A 162 -13.93 8.90 4.48
C LYS A 162 -14.35 10.09 3.61
N THR A 163 -13.47 11.07 3.42
CA THR A 163 -13.75 12.26 2.61
C THR A 163 -13.56 11.99 1.13
N THR A 164 -12.40 11.46 0.74
CA THR A 164 -12.05 11.22 -0.67
C THR A 164 -12.55 9.87 -1.18
N LYS A 165 -12.94 8.96 -0.27
CA LYS A 165 -13.34 7.57 -0.56
C LYS A 165 -12.29 6.82 -1.38
N SER A 166 -11.02 7.09 -1.07
CA SER A 166 -9.83 6.53 -1.71
C SER A 166 -8.74 6.28 -0.67
N GLY A 167 -7.49 6.10 -1.08
CA GLY A 167 -6.35 6.02 -0.17
C GLY A 167 -6.04 4.59 0.32
N ILE A 168 -6.65 3.55 -0.27
CA ILE A 168 -6.31 2.15 0.02
C ILE A 168 -6.05 1.38 -1.28
N LEU A 169 -5.02 0.55 -1.28
CA LEU A 169 -4.69 -0.41 -2.32
C LEU A 169 -4.87 -1.83 -1.75
N ILE A 170 -5.87 -2.55 -2.23
CA ILE A 170 -6.12 -3.92 -1.82
C ILE A 170 -5.18 -4.85 -2.59
N ALA A 171 -4.28 -5.53 -1.86
CA ALA A 171 -3.32 -6.46 -2.47
C ALA A 171 -3.81 -7.91 -2.34
N VAL A 172 -4.20 -8.51 -3.46
CA VAL A 172 -4.63 -9.91 -3.56
C VAL A 172 -3.69 -10.67 -4.47
N SER A 173 -3.14 -11.77 -4.02
CA SER A 173 -2.19 -12.60 -4.77
C SER A 173 -2.71 -14.01 -5.00
N ARG A 174 -2.61 -14.89 -4.00
CA ARG A 174 -2.92 -16.33 -4.15
C ARG A 174 -4.36 -16.61 -4.57
N GLN A 175 -5.32 -15.80 -4.15
CA GLN A 175 -6.71 -15.96 -4.55
C GLN A 175 -6.86 -15.80 -6.07
N ILE A 176 -6.16 -14.85 -6.67
CA ILE A 176 -6.18 -14.64 -8.13
C ILE A 176 -5.28 -15.67 -8.83
N SER A 177 -4.01 -15.79 -8.41
CA SER A 177 -3.02 -16.61 -9.13
C SER A 177 -3.28 -18.12 -9.11
N LYS A 178 -4.06 -18.61 -8.13
CA LYS A 178 -4.44 -20.03 -8.01
C LYS A 178 -5.88 -20.32 -8.46
N ALA A 179 -6.62 -19.31 -8.90
CA ALA A 179 -7.97 -19.50 -9.42
C ALA A 179 -7.93 -20.27 -10.76
N ALA A 180 -8.96 -21.05 -11.04
CA ALA A 180 -9.13 -21.70 -12.34
C ALA A 180 -9.23 -20.68 -13.47
N ASP A 181 -9.83 -19.52 -13.21
CA ASP A 181 -9.89 -18.36 -14.09
C ASP A 181 -9.45 -17.10 -13.29
N PRO A 182 -8.16 -16.73 -13.37
CA PRO A 182 -7.62 -15.57 -12.66
C PRO A 182 -8.29 -14.24 -13.04
N ARG A 183 -8.69 -14.10 -14.29
CA ARG A 183 -9.36 -12.89 -14.78
C ARG A 183 -10.74 -12.74 -14.14
N LYS A 184 -11.55 -13.79 -14.16
CA LYS A 184 -12.86 -13.80 -13.53
C LYS A 184 -12.78 -13.51 -12.03
N GLU A 185 -11.78 -14.07 -11.35
CA GLU A 185 -11.57 -13.82 -9.92
C GLU A 185 -11.22 -12.35 -9.64
N ALA A 186 -10.37 -11.75 -10.46
CA ALA A 186 -10.06 -10.32 -10.37
C ALA A 186 -11.30 -9.45 -10.63
N GLU A 187 -12.13 -9.79 -11.62
CA GLU A 187 -13.38 -9.09 -11.94
C GLU A 187 -14.37 -9.16 -10.76
N ILE A 188 -14.48 -10.30 -10.08
CA ILE A 188 -15.32 -10.45 -8.85
C ILE A 188 -14.86 -9.46 -7.78
N LEU A 189 -13.57 -9.39 -7.49
CA LEU A 189 -13.01 -8.48 -6.47
C LEU A 189 -13.25 -7.01 -6.83
N VAL A 190 -13.10 -6.65 -8.11
CA VAL A 190 -13.39 -5.30 -8.61
C VAL A 190 -14.87 -4.97 -8.43
N ASN A 191 -15.77 -5.89 -8.76
CA ASN A 191 -17.21 -5.67 -8.63
C ASN A 191 -17.63 -5.53 -7.16
N GLN A 192 -17.13 -6.36 -6.26
CA GLN A 192 -17.37 -6.24 -4.82
C GLN A 192 -16.87 -4.89 -4.28
N THR A 193 -15.70 -4.44 -4.73
CA THR A 193 -15.17 -3.12 -4.36
C THR A 193 -16.07 -1.99 -4.86
N ARG A 194 -16.54 -2.05 -6.11
CA ARG A 194 -17.46 -1.07 -6.69
C ARG A 194 -18.81 -1.05 -5.96
N GLU A 195 -19.34 -2.22 -5.64
CA GLU A 195 -20.57 -2.35 -4.88
C GLU A 195 -20.45 -1.68 -3.52
N TYR A 196 -19.39 -1.99 -2.76
CA TYR A 196 -19.13 -1.31 -1.50
C TYR A 196 -19.02 0.20 -1.66
N LEU A 197 -18.26 0.69 -2.63
CA LEU A 197 -18.14 2.12 -2.89
C LEU A 197 -19.48 2.75 -3.23
N SER A 198 -20.36 2.08 -4.01
CA SER A 198 -21.68 2.59 -4.37
C SER A 198 -22.56 2.83 -3.15
N THR A 199 -22.47 2.00 -2.11
CA THR A 199 -23.18 2.21 -0.85
C THR A 199 -22.80 3.51 -0.14
N LEU A 200 -21.56 3.97 -0.34
CA LEU A 200 -21.06 5.22 0.23
C LEU A 200 -21.47 6.47 -0.58
N TYR A 201 -21.93 6.28 -1.83
CA TYR A 201 -22.32 7.38 -2.71
C TYR A 201 -23.85 7.61 -2.79
N SER A 202 -24.66 6.72 -2.23
CA SER A 202 -26.12 6.84 -2.23
C SER A 202 -26.68 8.01 -1.41
N SER A 203 -25.81 8.81 -0.76
CA SER A 203 -26.12 10.10 -0.14
C SER A 203 -25.22 11.21 -0.70
N GLN A 204 -25.53 11.69 -1.93
CA GLN A 204 -24.94 12.86 -2.60
C GLN A 204 -23.46 12.75 -3.05
N TYR A 205 -23.25 12.92 -4.38
CA TYR A 205 -22.00 13.16 -5.09
C TYR A 205 -21.26 11.96 -5.68
N VAL A 206 -21.35 11.80 -6.98
CA VAL A 206 -20.46 10.93 -7.79
C VAL A 206 -19.21 11.73 -8.17
N PRO A 207 -18.02 11.43 -7.66
CA PRO A 207 -16.79 12.11 -8.09
C PRO A 207 -16.49 11.77 -9.57
N ARG A 208 -16.10 12.75 -10.36
CA ARG A 208 -15.78 12.61 -11.80
C ARG A 208 -14.69 11.57 -12.11
N TYR A 209 -13.91 11.15 -11.13
CA TYR A 209 -12.83 10.15 -11.26
C TYR A 209 -13.33 8.71 -11.48
N CYS A 210 -14.58 8.39 -11.17
CA CYS A 210 -15.14 7.05 -11.44
C CYS A 210 -15.49 6.82 -12.92
N LYS A 211 -15.57 7.88 -13.74
CA LYS A 211 -15.91 7.75 -15.17
C LYS A 211 -14.74 7.33 -16.06
N SER A 212 -13.49 7.49 -15.62
CA SER A 212 -12.31 7.12 -16.43
C SER A 212 -11.94 5.64 -16.35
N PHE A 213 -12.46 4.89 -15.37
CA PHE A 213 -12.18 3.45 -15.24
C PHE A 213 -13.16 2.55 -16.05
N THR A 214 -14.23 3.11 -16.59
CA THR A 214 -15.27 2.33 -17.31
C THR A 214 -15.12 2.35 -18.83
N ALA A 215 -14.14 3.06 -19.39
CA ALA A 215 -14.04 3.24 -20.84
C ALA A 215 -13.00 2.34 -21.55
N HIS A 216 -12.18 1.57 -20.82
CA HIS A 216 -11.15 0.72 -21.45
C HIS A 216 -10.91 -0.57 -20.65
N LEU A 217 -11.88 -1.46 -20.61
CA LEU A 217 -11.74 -2.89 -20.40
C LEU A 217 -12.31 -3.63 -21.60
#